data_7b6ad527a9790d711bb322da063bfa64
#
_entry.id   7b6ad527a9790d711bb322da063bfa64
#
_cell.length_a   1.000
_cell.length_b   1.000
_cell.length_c   1.000
_cell.angle_alpha   90.00
_cell.angle_beta   90.00
_cell.angle_gamma   90.00
#
_symmetry.space_group_name_H-M   'P 1'
#
loop_
_entity.id
_entity.type
_entity.pdbx_description
1 polymer ?
#
loop_
_entity_poly.entity_id
_entity_poly.type
_entity_poly.pdbx_seq_one_letter_code
_entity_poly.pdbx_strand_id
1 'polypeptide(L)'
;MSRLTSRPRLLVVGSPSLDLLHFKGRSVRSAGGAGLYTGLAAQRAGAEVTVVAPRPDPMPPALAAADRRLDWRGPSIPPEALPHFEIEYLPDGRTVYRRAVRGSEGDIRYGDVPDAGPGAFAYVVPLLDPELQLGFARRLSEAGVRVGCGTYAPGVRQHRDVVLRVVEASHYFFCNAEEAGLLWGSLDEVRVAPGRVVFVTRGAQGARVVLGDRPIDIAAPRVDELDPTGAGDTFCGTALARIAAGDHPAIAARGAAACAAQTVTGVGPAALLVDDPPPLSPRDDRVRLDSDRIRRVAGVIASAPEATAFDFTGPAFPEPGDPATLDYFFAGTAQQFGFWLERDGRYEAPMVAPLGGRALKGSDYLWAAFRRWAAEAPDQLTPAGQATLGDADFDRRLRDDDGRNPLPAGPLHPACARGYGRDMLALGLTPASLLAEADASDRPLARFLSLLDCVGGYKEDPWRKKSALLAAILSQRPERFLRFGDAEDVPPIVDYHCQRSCLRLGVVAVADEALASRLAAREVLSGDDEEAVRAACWEAVAEIHRLGGRPMGAVDWFFFQNRTRCPEMSKPDCPACPADPACAHRTRLFQPVFRTAAY
;
A
#
# COMPACT_ATOMS: atom_id res chain seq x y z
N MET A 1 -4.60 -8.11 -27.14
CA MET A 1 -4.26 -9.37 -26.47
C MET A 1 -4.03 -9.05 -25.00
N SER A 2 -4.85 -9.55 -24.10
CA SER A 2 -4.74 -9.33 -22.65
C SER A 2 -3.40 -9.88 -22.17
N ARG A 3 -2.51 -9.03 -21.65
CA ARG A 3 -1.29 -9.45 -20.95
C ARG A 3 -1.74 -10.15 -19.67
N LEU A 4 -1.62 -11.47 -19.61
CA LEU A 4 -1.81 -12.27 -18.42
C LEU A 4 -0.67 -11.92 -17.44
N THR A 5 -0.87 -10.92 -16.58
CA THR A 5 -0.05 -10.82 -15.38
C THR A 5 -0.30 -12.09 -14.58
N SER A 6 0.74 -12.87 -14.27
CA SER A 6 0.62 -14.05 -13.44
C SER A 6 -0.06 -13.66 -12.12
N ARG A 7 -1.14 -14.34 -11.77
CA ARG A 7 -1.84 -14.11 -10.49
C ARG A 7 -0.86 -14.38 -9.34
N PRO A 8 -0.89 -13.57 -8.27
CA PRO A 8 -0.06 -13.86 -7.11
C PRO A 8 -0.47 -15.19 -6.50
N ARG A 9 0.51 -16.00 -6.11
CA ARG A 9 0.27 -17.29 -5.45
C ARG A 9 0.35 -17.13 -3.94
N LEU A 10 -0.64 -17.65 -3.23
CA LEU A 10 -0.71 -17.63 -1.77
C LEU A 10 -0.94 -19.02 -1.22
N LEU A 11 -0.09 -19.45 -0.30
CA LEU A 11 -0.32 -20.65 0.52
C LEU A 11 -1.10 -20.24 1.78
N VAL A 12 -2.12 -21.01 2.14
CA VAL A 12 -2.86 -20.85 3.40
C VAL A 12 -2.75 -22.12 4.21
N VAL A 13 -2.01 -22.08 5.31
CA VAL A 13 -1.85 -23.22 6.21
C VAL A 13 -2.89 -23.13 7.32
N GLY A 14 -3.93 -23.96 7.25
CA GLY A 14 -5.01 -23.98 8.23
C GLY A 14 -6.28 -24.64 7.73
N SER A 15 -6.99 -25.28 8.64
CA SER A 15 -8.15 -26.11 8.33
C SER A 15 -9.43 -25.30 8.12
N PRO A 16 -10.35 -25.80 7.27
CA PRO A 16 -11.75 -25.43 7.33
C PRO A 16 -12.41 -26.07 8.55
N SER A 17 -13.62 -25.65 8.86
CA SER A 17 -14.49 -26.24 9.88
C SER A 17 -15.93 -26.43 9.38
N LEU A 18 -16.70 -27.21 10.12
CA LEU A 18 -18.14 -27.30 9.97
C LEU A 18 -18.79 -26.75 11.25
N ASP A 19 -19.37 -25.56 11.17
CA ASP A 19 -19.80 -24.82 12.33
C ASP A 19 -21.32 -24.83 12.49
N LEU A 20 -21.79 -24.71 13.73
CA LEU A 20 -23.17 -24.44 14.10
C LEU A 20 -23.25 -23.03 14.70
N LEU A 21 -23.86 -22.13 13.96
CA LEU A 21 -23.97 -20.72 14.32
C LEU A 21 -25.35 -20.42 14.91
N HIS A 22 -25.39 -19.76 16.07
CA HIS A 22 -26.62 -19.35 16.74
C HIS A 22 -26.69 -17.82 16.76
N PHE A 23 -27.68 -17.26 16.08
CA PHE A 23 -27.92 -15.81 16.04
C PHE A 23 -29.40 -15.48 15.83
N LYS A 24 -29.87 -14.42 16.47
CA LYS A 24 -31.26 -13.91 16.35
C LYS A 24 -32.31 -15.01 16.49
N GLY A 25 -32.11 -15.97 17.43
CA GLY A 25 -33.02 -17.09 17.70
C GLY A 25 -33.04 -18.19 16.63
N ARG A 26 -32.07 -18.21 15.72
CA ARG A 26 -31.90 -19.24 14.66
C ARG A 26 -30.59 -19.98 14.86
N SER A 27 -30.57 -21.24 14.39
CA SER A 27 -29.36 -22.06 14.31
C SER A 27 -29.12 -22.45 12.87
N VAL A 28 -27.91 -22.19 12.36
CA VAL A 28 -27.53 -22.46 10.96
C VAL A 28 -26.23 -23.26 10.94
N ARG A 29 -26.21 -24.36 10.20
CA ARG A 29 -24.97 -25.06 9.87
C ARG A 29 -24.27 -24.33 8.73
N SER A 30 -22.97 -24.05 8.91
CA SER A 30 -22.17 -23.32 7.95
C SER A 30 -20.80 -23.99 7.77
N ALA A 31 -20.23 -23.81 6.58
CA ALA A 31 -18.79 -23.95 6.44
C ALA A 31 -18.10 -22.79 7.18
N GLY A 32 -16.97 -23.05 7.77
CA GLY A 32 -16.19 -22.09 8.55
C GLY A 32 -14.71 -22.43 8.57
N GLY A 33 -14.02 -21.87 9.56
CA GLY A 33 -12.59 -22.06 9.79
C GLY A 33 -11.73 -20.98 9.13
N ALA A 34 -10.69 -20.56 9.86
CA ALA A 34 -9.80 -19.49 9.46
C ALA A 34 -9.15 -19.75 8.08
N GLY A 35 -8.74 -21.00 7.82
CA GLY A 35 -8.15 -21.39 6.54
C GLY A 35 -9.10 -21.20 5.36
N LEU A 36 -10.38 -21.51 5.55
CA LEU A 36 -11.40 -21.38 4.50
C LEU A 36 -11.68 -19.91 4.16
N TYR A 37 -11.98 -19.09 5.17
CA TYR A 37 -12.26 -17.66 4.97
C TYR A 37 -11.07 -16.94 4.36
N THR A 38 -9.87 -17.17 4.88
CA THR A 38 -8.64 -16.58 4.35
C THR A 38 -8.41 -16.98 2.89
N GLY A 39 -8.57 -18.27 2.58
CA GLY A 39 -8.38 -18.79 1.22
C GLY A 39 -9.37 -18.21 0.22
N LEU A 40 -10.66 -18.20 0.55
CA LEU A 40 -11.71 -17.64 -0.32
C LEU A 40 -11.54 -16.12 -0.51
N ALA A 41 -11.20 -15.39 0.53
CA ALA A 41 -10.96 -13.95 0.46
C ALA A 41 -9.73 -13.61 -0.40
N ALA A 42 -8.66 -14.37 -0.27
CA ALA A 42 -7.47 -14.20 -1.10
C ALA A 42 -7.76 -14.53 -2.57
N GLN A 43 -8.49 -15.61 -2.86
CA GLN A 43 -8.91 -15.99 -4.21
C GLN A 43 -9.79 -14.89 -4.84
N ARG A 44 -10.74 -14.35 -4.07
CA ARG A 44 -11.57 -13.23 -4.48
C ARG A 44 -10.76 -11.97 -4.78
N ALA A 45 -9.68 -11.73 -4.03
CA ALA A 45 -8.75 -10.64 -4.27
C ALA A 45 -7.78 -10.88 -5.45
N GLY A 46 -7.93 -11.99 -6.17
CA GLY A 46 -7.22 -12.28 -7.41
C GLY A 46 -6.03 -13.22 -7.27
N ALA A 47 -5.76 -13.78 -6.08
CA ALA A 47 -4.68 -14.75 -5.90
C ALA A 47 -5.06 -16.16 -6.38
N GLU A 48 -4.05 -16.93 -6.81
CA GLU A 48 -4.11 -18.38 -6.89
C GLU A 48 -3.81 -18.94 -5.50
N VAL A 49 -4.76 -19.67 -4.92
CA VAL A 49 -4.67 -20.09 -3.52
C VAL A 49 -4.55 -21.59 -3.41
N THR A 50 -3.51 -22.03 -2.68
CA THR A 50 -3.38 -23.41 -2.22
C THR A 50 -3.63 -23.45 -0.71
N VAL A 51 -4.68 -24.18 -0.29
CA VAL A 51 -4.98 -24.43 1.13
C VAL A 51 -4.27 -25.70 1.56
N VAL A 52 -3.41 -25.59 2.56
CA VAL A 52 -2.70 -26.72 3.17
C VAL A 52 -3.45 -27.13 4.43
N ALA A 53 -4.28 -28.15 4.30
CA ALA A 53 -5.14 -28.65 5.37
C ALA A 53 -5.59 -30.10 5.10
N PRO A 54 -6.00 -30.88 6.12
CA PRO A 54 -6.69 -32.14 5.92
C PRO A 54 -7.94 -31.94 5.06
N ARG A 55 -8.12 -32.74 4.01
CA ARG A 55 -9.21 -32.66 3.05
C ARG A 55 -10.26 -33.76 3.34
N PRO A 56 -11.52 -33.40 3.58
CA PRO A 56 -12.56 -34.37 3.85
C PRO A 56 -12.92 -35.19 2.59
N ASP A 57 -13.11 -36.50 2.77
CA ASP A 57 -13.62 -37.39 1.75
C ASP A 57 -14.62 -38.37 2.41
N PRO A 58 -15.90 -38.34 1.97
CA PRO A 58 -16.50 -37.49 0.93
C PRO A 58 -16.54 -36.03 1.33
N MET A 59 -16.50 -35.12 0.31
CA MET A 59 -16.59 -33.70 0.51
C MET A 59 -17.99 -33.30 1.03
N PRO A 60 -18.11 -32.64 2.20
CA PRO A 60 -19.38 -32.12 2.71
C PRO A 60 -20.03 -31.12 1.77
N PRO A 61 -21.37 -31.15 1.58
CA PRO A 61 -22.06 -30.21 0.70
C PRO A 61 -21.79 -28.74 1.03
N ALA A 62 -21.62 -28.40 2.32
CA ALA A 62 -21.32 -27.04 2.77
C ALA A 62 -19.95 -26.52 2.26
N LEU A 63 -18.99 -27.41 2.02
CA LEU A 63 -17.65 -27.07 1.54
C LEU A 63 -17.49 -27.22 0.02
N ALA A 64 -18.45 -27.83 -0.67
CA ALA A 64 -18.34 -28.15 -2.10
C ALA A 64 -18.13 -26.92 -3.01
N ALA A 65 -18.71 -25.77 -2.66
CA ALA A 65 -18.51 -24.52 -3.42
C ALA A 65 -17.09 -23.96 -3.25
N ALA A 66 -16.52 -24.07 -2.07
CA ALA A 66 -15.14 -23.66 -1.78
C ALA A 66 -14.11 -24.60 -2.40
N ASP A 67 -14.37 -25.92 -2.33
CA ASP A 67 -13.50 -26.95 -2.93
C ASP A 67 -13.30 -26.73 -4.45
N ARG A 68 -14.31 -26.22 -5.15
CA ARG A 68 -14.19 -25.88 -6.58
C ARG A 68 -13.36 -24.63 -6.87
N ARG A 69 -13.10 -23.79 -5.87
CA ARG A 69 -12.40 -22.50 -6.02
C ARG A 69 -10.96 -22.52 -5.53
N LEU A 70 -10.61 -23.46 -4.66
CA LEU A 70 -9.32 -23.54 -3.97
C LEU A 70 -8.57 -24.81 -4.37
N ASP A 71 -7.25 -24.72 -4.58
CA ASP A 71 -6.39 -25.90 -4.64
C ASP A 71 -6.13 -26.39 -3.21
N TRP A 72 -6.49 -27.64 -2.93
CA TRP A 72 -6.46 -28.17 -1.58
C TRP A 72 -5.44 -29.27 -1.44
N ARG A 73 -4.48 -29.12 -0.52
CA ARG A 73 -3.37 -30.06 -0.27
C ARG A 73 -3.40 -30.53 1.18
N GLY A 74 -3.28 -31.81 1.38
CA GLY A 74 -3.19 -32.43 2.71
C GLY A 74 -3.75 -33.85 2.73
N PRO A 75 -3.67 -34.54 3.88
CA PRO A 75 -4.16 -35.89 4.02
C PRO A 75 -5.68 -35.96 3.87
N SER A 76 -6.17 -37.08 3.29
CA SER A 76 -7.62 -37.36 3.25
C SER A 76 -8.10 -37.78 4.63
N ILE A 77 -9.24 -37.23 5.06
CA ILE A 77 -9.87 -37.53 6.35
C ILE A 77 -11.38 -37.75 6.20
N PRO A 78 -12.04 -38.48 7.12
CA PRO A 78 -13.49 -38.51 7.14
C PRO A 78 -14.07 -37.16 7.58
N PRO A 79 -15.26 -36.75 7.06
CA PRO A 79 -15.84 -35.42 7.33
C PRO A 79 -16.04 -35.05 8.81
N GLU A 80 -16.34 -36.07 9.64
CA GLU A 80 -16.51 -35.94 11.10
C GLU A 80 -15.20 -35.62 11.84
N ALA A 81 -14.05 -35.82 11.19
CA ALA A 81 -12.75 -35.48 11.75
C ALA A 81 -12.40 -34.00 11.56
N LEU A 82 -13.18 -33.23 10.77
CA LEU A 82 -12.97 -31.80 10.65
C LEU A 82 -13.14 -31.08 12.00
N PRO A 83 -12.48 -29.92 12.19
CA PRO A 83 -12.79 -29.01 13.27
C PRO A 83 -14.27 -28.63 13.27
N HIS A 84 -14.84 -28.47 14.46
CA HIS A 84 -16.25 -28.15 14.63
C HIS A 84 -16.44 -27.15 15.76
N PHE A 85 -17.11 -26.03 15.48
CA PHE A 85 -17.40 -25.01 16.46
C PHE A 85 -18.92 -24.78 16.58
N GLU A 86 -19.39 -24.61 17.81
CA GLU A 86 -20.73 -24.16 18.11
C GLU A 86 -20.62 -22.74 18.69
N ILE A 87 -21.09 -21.74 17.92
CA ILE A 87 -20.86 -20.33 18.18
C ILE A 87 -22.18 -19.62 18.37
N GLU A 88 -22.32 -18.87 19.46
CA GLU A 88 -23.47 -18.04 19.72
C GLU A 88 -23.11 -16.55 19.71
N TYR A 89 -23.88 -15.78 18.93
CA TYR A 89 -23.80 -14.32 18.90
C TYR A 89 -24.90 -13.73 19.78
N LEU A 90 -24.47 -13.08 20.87
CA LEU A 90 -25.37 -12.46 21.83
C LEU A 90 -25.84 -11.09 21.36
N PRO A 91 -27.05 -10.61 21.80
CA PRO A 91 -27.56 -9.29 21.44
C PRO A 91 -26.68 -8.11 21.80
N ASP A 92 -25.76 -8.27 22.76
CA ASP A 92 -24.79 -7.27 23.20
C ASP A 92 -23.49 -7.26 22.34
N GLY A 93 -23.44 -8.03 21.26
CA GLY A 93 -22.30 -8.14 20.35
C GLY A 93 -21.20 -9.10 20.80
N ARG A 94 -21.35 -9.77 21.95
CA ARG A 94 -20.37 -10.77 22.40
C ARG A 94 -20.55 -12.09 21.66
N THR A 95 -19.43 -12.75 21.37
CA THR A 95 -19.36 -14.09 20.78
C THR A 95 -19.05 -15.11 21.87
N VAL A 96 -19.84 -16.18 21.95
CA VAL A 96 -19.65 -17.29 22.92
C VAL A 96 -19.45 -18.58 22.16
N TYR A 97 -18.31 -19.23 22.37
CA TYR A 97 -18.04 -20.57 21.89
C TYR A 97 -18.66 -21.58 22.87
N ARG A 98 -19.81 -22.15 22.51
CA ARG A 98 -20.49 -23.18 23.32
C ARG A 98 -19.75 -24.51 23.27
N ARG A 99 -19.14 -24.81 22.10
CA ARG A 99 -18.35 -26.01 21.89
C ARG A 99 -17.23 -25.71 20.88
N ALA A 100 -16.05 -26.26 21.14
CA ALA A 100 -14.92 -26.25 20.23
C ALA A 100 -14.30 -27.66 20.14
N VAL A 101 -14.34 -28.26 18.97
CA VAL A 101 -13.71 -29.55 18.69
C VAL A 101 -12.58 -29.30 17.72
N ARG A 102 -11.38 -29.65 18.14
CA ARG A 102 -10.13 -29.42 17.44
C ARG A 102 -10.03 -30.25 16.14
N GLY A 103 -10.60 -31.46 16.15
CA GLY A 103 -10.55 -32.35 15.02
C GLY A 103 -9.12 -32.63 14.52
N SER A 104 -8.98 -32.68 13.21
CA SER A 104 -7.74 -32.93 12.49
C SER A 104 -6.84 -31.70 12.27
N GLU A 105 -7.10 -30.56 12.92
CA GLU A 105 -6.27 -29.35 12.74
C GLU A 105 -4.79 -29.62 13.06
N GLY A 106 -4.52 -30.41 14.09
CA GLY A 106 -3.16 -30.80 14.48
C GLY A 106 -2.46 -31.80 13.54
N ASP A 107 -3.12 -32.31 12.52
CA ASP A 107 -2.58 -33.33 11.60
C ASP A 107 -1.84 -32.74 10.40
N ILE A 108 -1.86 -31.39 10.24
CA ILE A 108 -1.08 -30.70 9.20
C ILE A 108 0.41 -30.87 9.49
N ARG A 109 1.16 -31.28 8.48
CA ARG A 109 2.61 -31.47 8.56
C ARG A 109 3.32 -30.55 7.59
N TYR A 110 4.54 -30.14 7.91
CA TYR A 110 5.33 -29.31 7.00
C TYR A 110 5.58 -30.00 5.64
N GLY A 111 5.63 -31.34 5.61
CA GLY A 111 5.72 -32.12 4.37
C GLY A 111 4.51 -31.99 3.44
N ASP A 112 3.38 -31.53 3.94
CA ASP A 112 2.18 -31.27 3.14
C ASP A 112 2.26 -29.90 2.41
N VAL A 113 3.19 -29.03 2.83
CA VAL A 113 3.38 -27.69 2.25
C VAL A 113 4.17 -27.84 0.94
N PRO A 114 3.60 -27.45 -0.20
CA PRO A 114 4.33 -27.45 -1.45
C PRO A 114 5.47 -26.43 -1.44
N ASP A 115 6.52 -26.71 -2.21
CA ASP A 115 7.61 -25.75 -2.40
C ASP A 115 7.06 -24.50 -3.10
N ALA A 116 7.15 -23.37 -2.42
CA ALA A 116 6.65 -22.10 -2.91
C ALA A 116 7.74 -21.22 -3.54
N GLY A 117 9.00 -21.54 -3.26
CA GLY A 117 10.15 -20.74 -3.68
C GLY A 117 10.29 -19.38 -2.97
N PRO A 118 11.46 -18.74 -3.10
CA PRO A 118 11.70 -17.41 -2.52
C PRO A 118 10.75 -16.33 -3.08
N GLY A 119 10.28 -15.44 -2.22
CA GLY A 119 9.39 -14.35 -2.60
C GLY A 119 7.91 -14.71 -2.70
N ALA A 120 7.54 -16.01 -2.62
CA ALA A 120 6.16 -16.44 -2.49
C ALA A 120 5.55 -15.95 -1.16
N PHE A 121 4.21 -15.99 -1.07
CA PHE A 121 3.48 -15.58 0.12
C PHE A 121 2.80 -16.78 0.78
N ALA A 122 2.77 -16.78 2.11
CA ALA A 122 2.03 -17.75 2.89
C ALA A 122 1.31 -17.09 4.06
N TYR A 123 0.16 -17.61 4.44
CA TYR A 123 -0.51 -17.30 5.68
C TYR A 123 -0.65 -18.53 6.55
N VAL A 124 -0.17 -18.44 7.79
CA VAL A 124 -0.38 -19.48 8.80
C VAL A 124 -1.45 -19.00 9.75
N VAL A 125 -2.63 -19.63 9.71
CA VAL A 125 -3.76 -19.25 10.56
C VAL A 125 -3.41 -19.39 12.04
N PRO A 126 -4.16 -18.77 12.95
CA PRO A 126 -4.06 -19.05 14.38
C PRO A 126 -4.38 -20.51 14.65
N LEU A 127 -3.35 -21.35 14.84
CA LEU A 127 -3.52 -22.75 15.23
C LEU A 127 -3.77 -22.85 16.72
N LEU A 128 -4.52 -23.87 17.15
CA LEU A 128 -4.75 -24.12 18.58
C LEU A 128 -3.47 -24.47 19.33
N ASP A 129 -2.42 -24.90 18.64
CA ASP A 129 -1.06 -25.04 19.15
C ASP A 129 -0.15 -23.94 18.58
N PRO A 130 0.17 -22.86 19.34
CA PRO A 130 1.03 -21.79 18.88
C PRO A 130 2.47 -22.20 18.58
N GLU A 131 3.01 -23.28 19.18
CA GLU A 131 4.35 -23.79 18.84
C GLU A 131 4.35 -24.43 17.45
N LEU A 132 3.28 -25.13 17.06
CA LEU A 132 3.12 -25.64 15.70
C LEU A 132 3.06 -24.48 14.69
N GLN A 133 2.28 -23.44 14.99
CA GLN A 133 2.21 -22.23 14.16
C GLN A 133 3.60 -21.58 14.00
N LEU A 134 4.33 -21.43 15.10
CA LEU A 134 5.70 -20.87 15.09
C LEU A 134 6.64 -21.73 14.23
N GLY A 135 6.52 -23.06 14.31
CA GLY A 135 7.30 -23.98 13.49
C GLY A 135 7.09 -23.76 11.99
N PHE A 136 5.83 -23.62 11.54
CA PHE A 136 5.51 -23.29 10.15
C PHE A 136 6.04 -21.90 9.75
N ALA A 137 5.82 -20.89 10.58
CA ALA A 137 6.24 -19.52 10.30
C ALA A 137 7.75 -19.43 10.09
N ARG A 138 8.54 -20.06 10.96
CA ARG A 138 10.01 -20.07 10.85
C ARG A 138 10.49 -20.77 9.60
N ARG A 139 10.04 -21.99 9.36
CA ARG A 139 10.50 -22.79 8.20
C ARG A 139 10.16 -22.13 6.87
N LEU A 140 8.96 -21.55 6.75
CA LEU A 140 8.57 -20.81 5.55
C LEU A 140 9.41 -19.55 5.38
N SER A 141 9.66 -18.79 6.46
CA SER A 141 10.50 -17.61 6.41
C SER A 141 11.96 -17.93 6.06
N GLU A 142 12.53 -19.02 6.61
CA GLU A 142 13.87 -19.54 6.29
C GLU A 142 13.99 -19.97 4.82
N ALA A 143 12.90 -20.44 4.22
CA ALA A 143 12.82 -20.75 2.79
C ALA A 143 12.62 -19.51 1.89
N GLY A 144 12.67 -18.29 2.46
CA GLY A 144 12.50 -17.04 1.72
C GLY A 144 11.06 -16.70 1.38
N VAL A 145 10.07 -17.39 1.96
CA VAL A 145 8.64 -17.09 1.80
C VAL A 145 8.26 -15.91 2.68
N ARG A 146 7.42 -15.02 2.18
CA ARG A 146 6.88 -13.88 2.95
C ARG A 146 5.67 -14.33 3.76
N VAL A 147 5.87 -14.50 5.05
CA VAL A 147 4.89 -15.13 5.94
C VAL A 147 4.01 -14.11 6.62
N GLY A 148 2.69 -14.30 6.54
CA GLY A 148 1.69 -13.72 7.40
C GLY A 148 1.25 -14.70 8.47
N CYS A 149 0.99 -14.22 9.70
CA CYS A 149 0.41 -15.01 10.77
C CYS A 149 -0.70 -14.22 11.47
N GLY A 150 -1.69 -14.95 11.99
CA GLY A 150 -2.70 -14.39 12.87
C GLY A 150 -2.57 -14.90 14.31
N THR A 151 -3.44 -14.41 15.18
CA THR A 151 -3.58 -14.92 16.54
C THR A 151 -5.03 -14.91 16.99
N TYR A 152 -5.30 -15.40 18.19
CA TYR A 152 -6.61 -15.38 18.83
C TYR A 152 -6.46 -15.20 20.34
N ALA A 153 -7.39 -14.49 20.98
CA ALA A 153 -7.26 -14.05 22.37
C ALA A 153 -6.97 -15.17 23.38
N PRO A 154 -7.63 -16.37 23.33
CA PRO A 154 -7.28 -17.46 24.24
C PRO A 154 -5.83 -17.95 24.08
N GLY A 155 -5.33 -18.02 22.84
CA GLY A 155 -3.93 -18.40 22.58
C GLY A 155 -2.95 -17.40 23.18
N VAL A 156 -3.23 -16.09 23.03
CA VAL A 156 -2.40 -15.03 23.64
C VAL A 156 -2.42 -15.12 25.17
N ARG A 157 -3.59 -15.31 25.78
CA ARG A 157 -3.69 -15.40 27.25
C ARG A 157 -2.91 -16.57 27.82
N GLN A 158 -2.87 -17.70 27.12
CA GLN A 158 -2.21 -18.92 27.61
C GLN A 158 -0.73 -19.01 27.22
N HIS A 159 -0.34 -18.47 26.06
CA HIS A 159 0.96 -18.66 25.44
C HIS A 159 1.56 -17.38 24.86
N ARG A 160 1.42 -16.25 25.60
CA ARG A 160 1.83 -14.93 25.13
C ARG A 160 3.26 -14.91 24.58
N ASP A 161 4.20 -15.56 25.26
CA ASP A 161 5.61 -15.53 24.87
C ASP A 161 5.85 -16.28 23.55
N VAL A 162 5.08 -17.35 23.28
CA VAL A 162 5.14 -18.07 22.02
C VAL A 162 4.56 -17.22 20.91
N VAL A 163 3.42 -16.56 21.14
CA VAL A 163 2.78 -15.68 20.17
C VAL A 163 3.69 -14.50 19.82
N LEU A 164 4.41 -13.91 20.76
CA LEU A 164 5.42 -12.87 20.47
C LEU A 164 6.54 -13.39 19.57
N ARG A 165 6.97 -14.65 19.73
CA ARG A 165 7.93 -15.27 18.80
C ARG A 165 7.32 -15.52 17.41
N VAL A 166 6.01 -15.76 17.32
CA VAL A 166 5.28 -15.82 16.02
C VAL A 166 5.29 -14.44 15.35
N VAL A 167 5.03 -13.35 16.11
CA VAL A 167 5.17 -11.98 15.59
C VAL A 167 6.55 -11.75 15.01
N GLU A 168 7.60 -12.13 15.72
CA GLU A 168 9.00 -11.99 15.27
C GLU A 168 9.35 -12.84 14.05
N ALA A 169 8.72 -14.01 13.90
CA ALA A 169 8.93 -14.89 12.74
C ALA A 169 8.15 -14.42 11.49
N SER A 170 7.15 -13.54 11.66
CA SER A 170 6.25 -13.11 10.61
C SER A 170 6.73 -11.83 9.92
N HIS A 171 6.47 -11.69 8.62
CA HIS A 171 6.60 -10.42 7.89
C HIS A 171 5.34 -9.56 8.07
N TYR A 172 4.17 -10.21 8.17
CA TYR A 172 2.87 -9.61 8.35
C TYR A 172 2.16 -10.28 9.52
N PHE A 173 1.76 -9.52 10.52
CA PHE A 173 1.04 -10.06 11.67
C PHE A 173 -0.35 -9.45 11.78
N PHE A 174 -1.34 -10.27 12.07
CA PHE A 174 -2.74 -9.87 12.14
C PHE A 174 -3.32 -10.19 13.52
N CYS A 175 -3.95 -9.21 14.12
CA CYS A 175 -4.66 -9.36 15.38
C CYS A 175 -5.85 -8.40 15.44
N ASN A 176 -6.71 -8.53 16.44
CA ASN A 176 -7.71 -7.53 16.75
C ASN A 176 -7.25 -6.61 17.91
N ALA A 177 -8.06 -5.60 18.23
CA ALA A 177 -7.71 -4.62 19.27
C ALA A 177 -7.56 -5.23 20.68
N GLU A 178 -8.34 -6.27 21.02
CA GLU A 178 -8.22 -7.00 22.29
C GLU A 178 -6.89 -7.75 22.36
N GLU A 179 -6.56 -8.48 21.29
CA GLU A 179 -5.31 -9.24 21.17
C GLU A 179 -4.09 -8.33 21.18
N ALA A 180 -4.17 -7.16 20.52
CA ALA A 180 -3.13 -6.15 20.58
C ALA A 180 -2.91 -5.64 22.01
N GLY A 181 -3.99 -5.40 22.75
CA GLY A 181 -3.92 -5.05 24.18
C GLY A 181 -3.26 -6.14 25.03
N LEU A 182 -3.56 -7.42 24.78
CA LEU A 182 -2.94 -8.54 25.47
C LEU A 182 -1.44 -8.70 25.13
N LEU A 183 -1.02 -8.40 23.89
CA LEU A 183 0.37 -8.52 23.44
C LEU A 183 1.24 -7.33 23.85
N TRP A 184 0.75 -6.11 23.72
CA TRP A 184 1.55 -4.89 23.87
C TRP A 184 1.07 -3.93 24.97
N GLY A 185 -0.05 -4.22 25.64
CA GLY A 185 -0.64 -3.36 26.66
C GLY A 185 -1.72 -2.43 26.10
N SER A 186 -1.49 -1.80 24.98
CA SER A 186 -2.48 -0.97 24.29
C SER A 186 -2.25 -0.95 22.77
N LEU A 187 -3.25 -0.45 22.04
CA LEU A 187 -3.15 -0.25 20.58
C LEU A 187 -2.04 0.76 20.21
N ASP A 188 -1.81 1.76 21.04
CA ASP A 188 -0.82 2.81 20.78
C ASP A 188 0.61 2.38 21.14
N GLU A 189 0.76 1.28 21.84
CA GLU A 189 2.06 0.68 22.18
C GLU A 189 2.54 -0.37 21.18
N VAL A 190 1.75 -0.68 20.15
CA VAL A 190 2.16 -1.61 19.09
C VAL A 190 3.37 -1.04 18.36
N ARG A 191 4.48 -1.77 18.40
CA ARG A 191 5.72 -1.46 17.68
C ARG A 191 6.24 -2.71 17.02
N VAL A 192 6.79 -2.56 15.82
CA VAL A 192 7.37 -3.67 15.07
C VAL A 192 8.72 -3.28 14.49
N ALA A 193 9.56 -4.27 14.29
CA ALA A 193 10.85 -4.06 13.65
C ALA A 193 10.66 -3.54 12.20
N PRO A 194 11.59 -2.74 11.67
CA PRO A 194 11.62 -2.37 10.27
C PRO A 194 11.49 -3.59 9.36
N GLY A 195 10.76 -3.46 8.25
CA GLY A 195 10.49 -4.56 7.33
C GLY A 195 9.32 -5.47 7.71
N ARG A 196 8.68 -5.22 8.85
CA ARG A 196 7.49 -5.96 9.33
C ARG A 196 6.28 -5.06 9.43
N VAL A 197 5.10 -5.66 9.31
CA VAL A 197 3.82 -4.94 9.36
C VAL A 197 2.88 -5.64 10.32
N VAL A 198 2.23 -4.89 11.20
CA VAL A 198 1.13 -5.37 12.03
C VAL A 198 -0.18 -4.73 11.58
N PHE A 199 -1.19 -5.57 11.39
CA PHE A 199 -2.56 -5.16 11.13
C PHE A 199 -3.40 -5.41 12.37
N VAL A 200 -4.06 -4.38 12.88
CA VAL A 200 -4.97 -4.50 14.03
C VAL A 200 -6.38 -4.16 13.58
N THR A 201 -7.26 -5.16 13.50
CA THR A 201 -8.67 -4.96 13.16
C THR A 201 -9.44 -4.44 14.37
N ARG A 202 -10.43 -3.56 14.13
CA ARG A 202 -11.23 -2.87 15.16
C ARG A 202 -12.74 -2.95 14.89
N GLY A 203 -13.17 -4.02 14.21
CA GLY A 203 -14.56 -4.21 13.81
C GLY A 203 -15.07 -3.04 12.95
N ALA A 204 -16.23 -2.49 13.29
CA ALA A 204 -16.84 -1.36 12.59
C ALA A 204 -15.99 -0.07 12.59
N GLN A 205 -14.97 0.03 13.44
CA GLN A 205 -14.02 1.14 13.45
C GLN A 205 -12.90 0.96 12.40
N GLY A 206 -12.88 -0.13 11.65
CA GLY A 206 -11.91 -0.42 10.62
C GLY A 206 -10.66 -1.13 11.12
N ALA A 207 -9.49 -0.66 10.72
CA ALA A 207 -8.23 -1.27 11.08
C ALA A 207 -7.12 -0.23 11.29
N ARG A 208 -6.06 -0.64 11.99
CA ARG A 208 -4.79 0.11 12.08
C ARG A 208 -3.69 -0.72 11.46
N VAL A 209 -2.90 -0.10 10.59
CA VAL A 209 -1.69 -0.68 9.99
C VAL A 209 -0.48 -0.03 10.64
N VAL A 210 0.40 -0.81 11.25
CA VAL A 210 1.61 -0.33 11.90
C VAL A 210 2.83 -0.76 11.08
N LEU A 211 3.57 0.23 10.59
CA LEU A 211 4.79 0.09 9.79
C LEU A 211 5.94 0.67 10.63
N GLY A 212 6.68 -0.19 11.32
CA GLY A 212 7.69 0.25 12.27
C GLY A 212 7.08 0.99 13.47
N ASP A 213 7.30 2.29 13.55
CA ASP A 213 6.81 3.19 14.61
C ASP A 213 5.59 4.03 14.19
N ARG A 214 5.08 3.85 12.97
CA ARG A 214 4.05 4.71 12.39
C ARG A 214 2.72 3.99 12.15
N PRO A 215 1.65 4.38 12.84
CA PRO A 215 0.31 3.86 12.59
C PRO A 215 -0.39 4.61 11.45
N ILE A 216 -1.18 3.87 10.65
CA ILE A 216 -2.09 4.38 9.65
C ILE A 216 -3.47 3.81 9.95
N ASP A 217 -4.44 4.65 10.24
CA ASP A 217 -5.82 4.23 10.50
C ASP A 217 -6.62 4.10 9.19
N ILE A 218 -7.34 3.01 9.06
CA ILE A 218 -8.16 2.65 7.92
C ILE A 218 -9.61 2.57 8.38
N ALA A 219 -10.50 3.35 7.79
CA ALA A 219 -11.93 3.28 8.07
C ALA A 219 -12.57 2.04 7.45
N ALA A 220 -13.55 1.44 8.14
CA ALA A 220 -14.39 0.40 7.55
C ALA A 220 -15.63 1.01 6.89
N PRO A 221 -16.09 0.45 5.74
CA PRO A 221 -17.41 0.78 5.21
C PRO A 221 -18.51 0.42 6.22
N ARG A 222 -19.55 1.27 6.30
CA ARG A 222 -20.72 0.99 7.13
C ARG A 222 -21.63 0.00 6.41
N VAL A 223 -21.98 -1.07 7.07
CA VAL A 223 -22.88 -2.12 6.56
C VAL A 223 -23.78 -2.62 7.68
N ASP A 224 -24.89 -3.25 7.29
CA ASP A 224 -25.77 -3.96 8.23
C ASP A 224 -25.19 -5.35 8.50
N GLU A 225 -24.58 -5.53 9.66
CA GLU A 225 -23.97 -6.79 10.07
C GLU A 225 -25.04 -7.85 10.34
N LEU A 226 -24.88 -9.00 9.68
CA LEU A 226 -25.69 -10.19 9.89
C LEU A 226 -24.92 -11.27 10.67
N ASP A 227 -23.70 -11.58 10.24
CA ASP A 227 -22.86 -12.62 10.82
C ASP A 227 -21.39 -12.16 10.81
N PRO A 228 -20.75 -11.87 11.97
CA PRO A 228 -19.38 -11.40 12.06
C PRO A 228 -18.33 -12.50 11.86
N THR A 229 -18.75 -13.78 11.71
CA THR A 229 -17.83 -14.91 11.58
C THR A 229 -16.90 -14.73 10.37
N GLY A 230 -15.60 -14.93 10.58
CA GLY A 230 -14.59 -14.92 9.53
C GLY A 230 -14.25 -13.55 8.96
N ALA A 231 -14.78 -12.44 9.54
CA ALA A 231 -14.43 -11.09 9.10
C ALA A 231 -12.92 -10.81 9.22
N GLY A 232 -12.31 -11.22 10.33
CA GLY A 232 -10.86 -11.10 10.57
C GLY A 232 -10.06 -11.92 9.57
N ASP A 233 -10.45 -13.17 9.33
CA ASP A 233 -9.77 -14.05 8.39
C ASP A 233 -9.93 -13.57 6.93
N THR A 234 -11.11 -13.04 6.60
CA THR A 234 -11.35 -12.36 5.31
C THR A 234 -10.42 -11.16 5.13
N PHE A 235 -10.26 -10.35 6.17
CA PHE A 235 -9.31 -9.24 6.16
C PHE A 235 -7.88 -9.74 5.90
N CYS A 236 -7.42 -10.78 6.59
CA CYS A 236 -6.08 -11.36 6.43
C CYS A 236 -5.83 -11.84 4.98
N GLY A 237 -6.73 -12.65 4.45
CA GLY A 237 -6.60 -13.20 3.10
C GLY A 237 -6.59 -12.13 2.01
N THR A 238 -7.51 -11.18 2.11
CA THR A 238 -7.59 -10.06 1.16
C THR A 238 -6.34 -9.17 1.22
N ALA A 239 -5.89 -8.80 2.43
CA ALA A 239 -4.70 -7.96 2.61
C ALA A 239 -3.46 -8.62 2.02
N LEU A 240 -3.19 -9.89 2.34
CA LEU A 240 -2.02 -10.60 1.84
C LEU A 240 -2.05 -10.80 0.32
N ALA A 241 -3.20 -11.14 -0.26
CA ALA A 241 -3.33 -11.28 -1.70
C ALA A 241 -3.03 -9.97 -2.43
N ARG A 242 -3.51 -8.84 -1.91
CA ARG A 242 -3.26 -7.52 -2.47
C ARG A 242 -1.80 -7.08 -2.30
N ILE A 243 -1.18 -7.36 -1.16
CA ILE A 243 0.26 -7.11 -0.95
C ILE A 243 1.08 -7.97 -1.93
N ALA A 244 0.72 -9.23 -2.11
CA ALA A 244 1.37 -10.10 -3.08
C ALA A 244 1.19 -9.63 -4.54
N ALA A 245 0.07 -8.95 -4.83
CA ALA A 245 -0.17 -8.28 -6.11
C ALA A 245 0.67 -6.99 -6.28
N GLY A 246 1.26 -6.47 -5.18
CA GLY A 246 2.13 -5.31 -5.19
C GLY A 246 1.56 -4.06 -4.52
N ASP A 247 0.39 -4.14 -3.87
CA ASP A 247 -0.18 -3.00 -3.16
C ASP A 247 0.65 -2.63 -1.91
N HIS A 248 0.65 -1.36 -1.58
CA HIS A 248 1.12 -0.88 -0.27
C HIS A 248 0.23 -1.46 0.86
N PRO A 249 0.77 -1.84 2.05
CA PRO A 249 0.00 -2.43 3.13
C PRO A 249 -1.27 -1.66 3.54
N ALA A 250 -1.24 -0.33 3.55
CA ALA A 250 -2.42 0.48 3.87
C ALA A 250 -3.49 0.44 2.76
N ILE A 251 -3.10 0.40 1.48
CA ILE A 251 -4.03 0.23 0.36
C ILE A 251 -4.64 -1.17 0.37
N ALA A 252 -3.81 -2.18 0.64
CA ALA A 252 -4.27 -3.55 0.82
C ALA A 252 -5.29 -3.66 1.97
N ALA A 253 -5.03 -2.99 3.10
CA ALA A 253 -5.92 -2.95 4.26
C ALA A 253 -7.27 -2.29 3.95
N ARG A 254 -7.33 -1.26 3.10
CA ARG A 254 -8.59 -0.65 2.65
C ARG A 254 -9.46 -1.65 1.89
N GLY A 255 -8.86 -2.35 0.93
CA GLY A 255 -9.55 -3.43 0.21
C GLY A 255 -9.97 -4.57 1.13
N ALA A 256 -9.13 -4.91 2.11
CA ALA A 256 -9.42 -5.93 3.11
C ALA A 256 -10.60 -5.53 4.03
N ALA A 257 -10.65 -4.28 4.48
CA ALA A 257 -11.75 -3.76 5.27
C ALA A 257 -13.07 -3.76 4.48
N ALA A 258 -13.02 -3.43 3.18
CA ALA A 258 -14.20 -3.48 2.30
C ALA A 258 -14.68 -4.93 2.10
N CYS A 259 -13.78 -5.88 1.88
CA CYS A 259 -14.13 -7.29 1.72
C CYS A 259 -14.72 -7.87 3.02
N ALA A 260 -14.11 -7.57 4.17
CA ALA A 260 -14.61 -7.98 5.47
C ALA A 260 -16.01 -7.41 5.75
N ALA A 261 -16.23 -6.12 5.45
CA ALA A 261 -17.55 -5.49 5.57
C ALA A 261 -18.61 -6.18 4.68
N GLN A 262 -18.25 -6.58 3.47
CA GLN A 262 -19.16 -7.35 2.60
C GLN A 262 -19.42 -8.76 3.16
N THR A 263 -18.42 -9.40 3.75
CA THR A 263 -18.55 -10.76 4.30
C THR A 263 -19.57 -10.81 5.43
N VAL A 264 -19.57 -9.84 6.33
CA VAL A 264 -20.49 -9.81 7.47
C VAL A 264 -21.96 -9.52 7.09
N THR A 265 -22.26 -9.18 5.86
CA THR A 265 -23.66 -9.04 5.37
C THR A 265 -24.31 -10.36 4.99
N GLY A 266 -23.57 -11.46 4.96
CA GLY A 266 -24.05 -12.82 4.69
C GLY A 266 -23.86 -13.73 5.89
N VAL A 267 -24.38 -14.97 5.80
CA VAL A 267 -24.14 -16.02 6.82
C VAL A 267 -23.00 -16.91 6.35
N GLY A 268 -22.01 -17.14 7.22
CA GLY A 268 -20.85 -17.92 6.88
C GLY A 268 -20.08 -17.30 5.69
N PRO A 269 -19.45 -18.12 4.82
CA PRO A 269 -18.67 -17.63 3.68
C PRO A 269 -19.52 -17.23 2.46
N ALA A 270 -20.85 -17.11 2.57
CA ALA A 270 -21.76 -16.91 1.44
C ALA A 270 -21.38 -15.71 0.57
N ALA A 271 -21.03 -14.58 1.19
CA ALA A 271 -20.62 -13.37 0.48
C ALA A 271 -19.29 -13.52 -0.29
N LEU A 272 -18.43 -14.45 0.10
CA LEU A 272 -17.16 -14.75 -0.60
C LEU A 272 -17.35 -15.70 -1.78
N LEU A 273 -18.48 -16.38 -1.86
CA LEU A 273 -18.79 -17.38 -2.87
C LEU A 273 -19.63 -16.85 -4.04
N VAL A 274 -19.96 -15.55 -4.07
CA VAL A 274 -20.66 -14.91 -5.20
C VAL A 274 -19.76 -14.83 -6.43
N ASP A 275 -20.35 -14.98 -7.63
CA ASP A 275 -19.60 -15.02 -8.88
C ASP A 275 -19.23 -13.62 -9.40
N ASP A 276 -20.04 -12.59 -9.10
CA ASP A 276 -19.78 -11.19 -9.46
C ASP A 276 -19.80 -10.30 -8.20
N PRO A 277 -18.71 -10.34 -7.42
CA PRO A 277 -18.64 -9.57 -6.19
C PRO A 277 -18.47 -8.07 -6.47
N PRO A 278 -19.03 -7.20 -5.61
CA PRO A 278 -18.75 -5.77 -5.69
C PRO A 278 -17.25 -5.48 -5.52
N PRO A 279 -16.74 -4.36 -6.07
CA PRO A 279 -15.33 -4.02 -6.03
C PRO A 279 -14.83 -3.84 -4.59
N LEU A 280 -13.57 -4.22 -4.34
CA LEU A 280 -12.90 -4.12 -3.04
C LEU A 280 -12.35 -2.70 -2.73
N SER A 281 -12.49 -1.76 -3.64
CA SER A 281 -12.08 -0.37 -3.43
C SER A 281 -13.31 0.50 -3.33
N PRO A 282 -13.77 0.86 -2.12
CA PRO A 282 -14.86 1.81 -1.96
C PRO A 282 -14.41 3.16 -2.53
N ARG A 283 -15.19 3.71 -3.44
CA ARG A 283 -14.99 5.06 -3.96
C ARG A 283 -15.65 6.06 -3.02
N ASP A 284 -15.01 7.20 -2.86
CA ASP A 284 -15.61 8.32 -2.16
C ASP A 284 -16.64 9.01 -3.08
N ASP A 285 -17.90 9.10 -2.64
CA ASP A 285 -18.98 9.66 -3.44
C ASP A 285 -18.83 11.17 -3.69
N ARG A 286 -17.98 11.86 -2.93
CA ARG A 286 -17.65 13.27 -3.10
C ARG A 286 -16.90 13.56 -4.40
N VAL A 287 -16.22 12.53 -4.95
CA VAL A 287 -15.45 12.62 -6.19
C VAL A 287 -15.83 11.50 -7.15
N ARG A 288 -15.79 11.78 -8.46
CA ARG A 288 -16.18 10.82 -9.50
C ARG A 288 -15.19 10.86 -10.66
N LEU A 289 -15.00 9.72 -11.29
CA LEU A 289 -14.23 9.61 -12.53
C LEU A 289 -15.13 9.89 -13.73
N ASP A 290 -14.65 10.69 -14.68
CA ASP A 290 -15.28 10.90 -15.99
C ASP A 290 -14.60 9.98 -17.01
N SER A 291 -15.20 8.80 -17.24
CA SER A 291 -14.63 7.77 -18.11
C SER A 291 -14.50 8.23 -19.58
N ASP A 292 -15.41 9.10 -20.07
CA ASP A 292 -15.33 9.62 -21.43
C ASP A 292 -14.15 10.58 -21.58
N ARG A 293 -13.95 11.39 -20.58
CA ARG A 293 -12.83 12.33 -20.55
C ARG A 293 -11.50 11.63 -20.35
N ILE A 294 -11.44 10.61 -19.51
CA ILE A 294 -10.27 9.75 -19.35
C ILE A 294 -9.86 9.16 -20.69
N ARG A 295 -10.80 8.60 -21.47
CA ARG A 295 -10.51 8.07 -22.83
C ARG A 295 -9.97 9.14 -23.78
N ARG A 296 -10.54 10.35 -23.78
CA ARG A 296 -10.06 11.46 -24.62
C ARG A 296 -8.66 11.91 -24.25
N VAL A 297 -8.38 12.08 -22.94
CA VAL A 297 -7.05 12.47 -22.46
C VAL A 297 -6.03 11.37 -22.77
N ALA A 298 -6.37 10.09 -22.59
CA ALA A 298 -5.52 8.97 -22.95
C ALA A 298 -5.17 8.99 -24.45
N GLY A 299 -6.15 9.28 -25.32
CA GLY A 299 -5.91 9.43 -26.77
C GLY A 299 -4.97 10.58 -27.11
N VAL A 300 -5.08 11.72 -26.41
CA VAL A 300 -4.13 12.84 -26.57
C VAL A 300 -2.72 12.40 -26.16
N ILE A 301 -2.56 11.78 -24.99
CA ILE A 301 -1.23 11.34 -24.49
C ILE A 301 -0.63 10.27 -25.42
N ALA A 302 -1.45 9.35 -25.94
CA ALA A 302 -0.98 8.32 -26.87
C ALA A 302 -0.37 8.92 -28.16
N SER A 303 -0.90 10.05 -28.63
CA SER A 303 -0.46 10.71 -29.86
C SER A 303 0.51 11.89 -29.65
N ALA A 304 0.68 12.36 -28.40
CA ALA A 304 1.51 13.52 -28.09
C ALA A 304 3.01 13.18 -28.23
N PRO A 305 3.78 13.88 -29.08
CA PRO A 305 5.22 13.68 -29.23
C PRO A 305 5.99 13.94 -27.91
N GLU A 306 5.53 14.90 -27.11
CA GLU A 306 6.12 15.27 -25.83
C GLU A 306 5.83 14.29 -24.69
N ALA A 307 4.96 13.31 -24.88
CA ALA A 307 4.72 12.23 -23.93
C ALA A 307 5.85 11.17 -24.00
N THR A 308 7.06 11.61 -23.65
CA THR A 308 8.27 10.77 -23.58
C THR A 308 8.82 10.77 -22.17
N ALA A 309 9.43 9.66 -21.77
CA ALA A 309 10.06 9.56 -20.46
C ALA A 309 11.27 10.50 -20.38
N PHE A 310 11.44 11.16 -19.23
CA PHE A 310 12.61 12.01 -18.95
C PHE A 310 13.73 11.15 -18.37
N ASP A 311 14.95 11.35 -18.83
CA ASP A 311 16.10 10.49 -18.49
C ASP A 311 16.88 10.93 -17.24
N PHE A 312 16.48 12.02 -16.59
CA PHE A 312 17.12 12.56 -15.38
C PHE A 312 18.62 12.78 -15.53
N THR A 313 19.02 13.30 -16.70
CA THR A 313 20.37 13.81 -16.99
C THR A 313 20.37 15.34 -17.06
N GLY A 314 21.56 15.94 -17.15
CA GLY A 314 21.72 17.39 -17.25
C GLY A 314 22.23 18.05 -15.96
N PRO A 315 22.33 19.39 -15.93
CA PRO A 315 23.13 20.12 -14.91
C PRO A 315 22.64 19.96 -13.47
N ALA A 316 21.36 19.62 -13.27
CA ALA A 316 20.78 19.41 -11.94
C ALA A 316 21.06 18.00 -11.40
N PHE A 317 21.55 17.08 -12.22
CA PHE A 317 21.69 15.66 -11.86
C PHE A 317 23.14 15.19 -11.95
N PRO A 318 23.52 14.07 -11.27
CA PRO A 318 24.83 13.46 -11.45
C PRO A 318 25.06 13.02 -12.89
N GLU A 319 26.29 13.16 -13.36
CA GLU A 319 26.70 12.61 -14.66
C GLU A 319 26.56 11.07 -14.67
N PRO A 320 26.27 10.45 -15.83
CA PRO A 320 26.27 9.01 -15.92
C PRO A 320 27.59 8.39 -15.45
N GLY A 321 27.49 7.42 -14.52
CA GLY A 321 28.66 6.76 -13.92
C GLY A 321 29.23 7.44 -12.68
N ASP A 322 28.69 8.56 -12.22
CA ASP A 322 29.07 9.18 -10.95
C ASP A 322 28.75 8.22 -9.78
N PRO A 323 29.73 7.86 -8.94
CA PRO A 323 29.53 6.89 -7.85
C PRO A 323 28.50 7.36 -6.80
N ALA A 324 28.26 8.66 -6.64
CA ALA A 324 27.28 9.21 -5.72
C ALA A 324 25.83 9.17 -6.27
N THR A 325 25.61 8.68 -7.51
CA THR A 325 24.30 8.75 -8.18
C THR A 325 23.19 8.11 -7.38
N LEU A 326 23.40 6.92 -6.83
CA LEU A 326 22.35 6.21 -6.09
C LEU A 326 22.01 6.94 -4.79
N ASP A 327 23.00 7.32 -3.99
CA ASP A 327 22.78 8.05 -2.74
C ASP A 327 22.12 9.40 -2.99
N TYR A 328 22.50 10.10 -4.07
CA TYR A 328 21.87 11.34 -4.49
C TYR A 328 20.38 11.16 -4.77
N PHE A 329 20.00 10.16 -5.57
CA PHE A 329 18.60 9.98 -5.93
C PHE A 329 17.76 9.41 -4.79
N PHE A 330 18.26 8.47 -4.01
CA PHE A 330 17.54 7.95 -2.86
C PHE A 330 17.30 9.03 -1.81
N ALA A 331 18.33 9.77 -1.39
CA ALA A 331 18.16 10.83 -0.41
C ALA A 331 17.36 12.03 -0.95
N GLY A 332 17.60 12.44 -2.20
CA GLY A 332 16.93 13.58 -2.82
C GLY A 332 15.46 13.33 -3.13
N THR A 333 15.10 12.12 -3.59
CA THR A 333 13.70 11.78 -3.88
C THR A 333 12.88 11.68 -2.59
N ALA A 334 13.47 11.21 -1.47
CA ALA A 334 12.81 11.22 -0.17
C ALA A 334 12.35 12.61 0.27
N GLN A 335 13.02 13.68 -0.22
CA GLN A 335 12.74 15.08 0.11
C GLN A 335 11.78 15.78 -0.88
N GLN A 336 11.22 15.08 -1.86
CA GLN A 336 10.35 15.66 -2.89
C GLN A 336 8.93 15.94 -2.38
N PHE A 337 8.79 16.91 -1.45
CA PHE A 337 7.51 17.30 -0.86
C PHE A 337 7.50 18.76 -0.35
N GLY A 338 6.31 19.32 -0.19
CA GLY A 338 6.07 20.54 0.61
C GLY A 338 6.50 21.87 -0.02
N PHE A 339 6.59 21.98 -1.35
CA PHE A 339 7.12 23.17 -2.06
C PHE A 339 6.11 24.31 -2.25
N TRP A 340 5.35 24.65 -1.22
CA TRP A 340 4.38 25.73 -1.28
C TRP A 340 4.27 26.47 0.06
N LEU A 341 3.93 27.75 -0.03
CA LEU A 341 3.74 28.66 1.09
C LEU A 341 2.27 28.73 1.47
N GLU A 342 2.01 28.89 2.76
CA GLU A 342 0.69 29.05 3.35
C GLU A 342 0.58 30.42 4.02
N ARG A 343 -0.58 31.05 3.85
CA ARG A 343 -0.98 32.22 4.61
C ARG A 343 -2.47 32.15 4.93
N ASP A 344 -2.82 32.40 6.20
CA ASP A 344 -4.20 32.47 6.69
C ASP A 344 -5.06 31.23 6.32
N GLY A 345 -4.49 30.02 6.45
CA GLY A 345 -5.17 28.76 6.14
C GLY A 345 -5.41 28.52 4.64
N ARG A 346 -4.62 29.18 3.77
CA ARG A 346 -4.73 29.06 2.31
C ARG A 346 -3.37 28.94 1.65
N TYR A 347 -3.37 28.33 0.46
CA TYR A 347 -2.21 28.34 -0.42
C TYR A 347 -1.90 29.77 -0.85
N GLU A 348 -0.70 30.26 -0.54
CA GLU A 348 -0.24 31.59 -0.92
C GLU A 348 0.49 31.61 -2.25
N ALA A 349 1.56 30.82 -2.35
CA ALA A 349 2.44 30.80 -3.52
C ALA A 349 3.25 29.48 -3.59
N PRO A 350 3.75 29.10 -4.78
CA PRO A 350 4.80 28.09 -4.86
C PRO A 350 6.09 28.62 -4.24
N MET A 351 6.89 27.72 -3.67
CA MET A 351 8.24 28.05 -3.21
C MET A 351 9.13 28.37 -4.42
N VAL A 352 9.78 29.52 -4.40
CA VAL A 352 10.81 29.96 -5.36
C VAL A 352 11.95 30.57 -4.58
N ALA A 353 13.19 30.18 -4.88
CA ALA A 353 14.38 30.71 -4.21
C ALA A 353 15.56 30.85 -5.20
N PRO A 354 16.49 31.80 -4.96
CA PRO A 354 17.67 31.97 -5.78
C PRO A 354 18.72 30.93 -5.43
N LEU A 355 19.29 30.27 -6.46
CA LEU A 355 20.45 29.39 -6.31
C LEU A 355 21.33 29.47 -7.55
N GLY A 356 22.62 29.83 -7.34
CA GLY A 356 23.57 30.06 -8.42
C GLY A 356 23.14 31.19 -9.34
N GLY A 357 22.56 32.28 -8.80
CA GLY A 357 22.08 33.45 -9.54
C GLY A 357 20.80 33.20 -10.33
N ARG A 358 20.11 32.05 -10.16
CA ARG A 358 18.88 31.68 -10.88
C ARG A 358 17.73 31.48 -9.91
N ALA A 359 16.55 32.02 -10.22
CA ALA A 359 15.33 31.75 -9.47
C ALA A 359 14.82 30.35 -9.83
N LEU A 360 14.85 29.41 -8.87
CA LEU A 360 14.44 28.03 -9.04
C LEU A 360 13.18 27.74 -8.22
N LYS A 361 12.26 26.98 -8.81
CA LYS A 361 10.98 26.63 -8.20
C LYS A 361 10.97 25.20 -7.66
N GLY A 362 10.52 25.03 -6.41
CA GLY A 362 10.18 23.73 -5.83
C GLY A 362 11.23 22.63 -6.05
N SER A 363 10.85 21.58 -6.76
CA SER A 363 11.74 20.46 -7.06
C SER A 363 12.99 20.85 -7.84
N ASP A 364 12.91 21.85 -8.73
CA ASP A 364 14.08 22.31 -9.51
C ASP A 364 15.14 22.91 -8.56
N TYR A 365 14.69 23.65 -7.52
CA TYR A 365 15.59 24.12 -6.45
C TYR A 365 16.20 22.97 -5.67
N LEU A 366 15.37 22.01 -5.24
CA LEU A 366 15.83 20.90 -4.43
C LEU A 366 16.89 20.07 -5.16
N TRP A 367 16.68 19.71 -6.42
CA TRP A 367 17.66 18.98 -7.22
C TRP A 367 18.98 19.73 -7.36
N ALA A 368 18.94 21.03 -7.63
CA ALA A 368 20.14 21.85 -7.73
C ALA A 368 20.89 21.94 -6.38
N ALA A 369 20.18 22.11 -5.27
CA ALA A 369 20.76 22.13 -3.92
C ALA A 369 21.39 20.77 -3.55
N PHE A 370 20.72 19.65 -3.87
CA PHE A 370 21.27 18.31 -3.68
C PHE A 370 22.48 18.04 -4.58
N ARG A 371 22.51 18.58 -5.82
CA ARG A 371 23.68 18.47 -6.69
C ARG A 371 24.91 19.17 -6.08
N ARG A 372 24.72 20.37 -5.52
CA ARG A 372 25.75 21.06 -4.74
C ARG A 372 26.18 20.25 -3.53
N TRP A 373 25.22 19.72 -2.76
CA TRP A 373 25.48 18.88 -1.59
C TRP A 373 26.31 17.63 -1.94
N ALA A 374 25.94 16.92 -3.02
CA ALA A 374 26.69 15.74 -3.48
C ALA A 374 28.14 16.07 -3.85
N ALA A 375 28.39 17.26 -4.42
CA ALA A 375 29.74 17.70 -4.75
C ALA A 375 30.57 18.08 -3.51
N GLU A 376 29.93 18.66 -2.48
CA GLU A 376 30.62 19.15 -1.28
C GLU A 376 30.81 18.09 -0.19
N ALA A 377 29.85 17.18 -0.02
CA ALA A 377 29.82 16.20 1.06
C ALA A 377 29.00 14.95 0.67
N PRO A 378 29.44 14.14 -0.31
CA PRO A 378 28.72 12.98 -0.79
C PRO A 378 28.41 11.95 0.31
N ASP A 379 29.31 11.76 1.27
CA ASP A 379 29.14 10.83 2.39
C ASP A 379 27.90 11.14 3.26
N GLN A 380 27.48 12.40 3.32
CA GLN A 380 26.29 12.81 4.05
C GLN A 380 24.98 12.37 3.34
N LEU A 381 25.02 12.01 2.07
CA LEU A 381 23.86 11.50 1.34
C LEU A 381 23.67 9.98 1.50
N THR A 382 24.70 9.28 1.99
CA THR A 382 24.58 7.84 2.32
C THR A 382 23.57 7.61 3.45
N PRO A 383 23.01 6.41 3.60
CA PRO A 383 22.14 6.09 4.73
C PRO A 383 22.77 6.41 6.10
N ALA A 384 24.06 6.14 6.28
CA ALA A 384 24.78 6.45 7.53
C ALA A 384 24.88 7.96 7.77
N GLY A 385 25.21 8.73 6.75
CA GLY A 385 25.26 10.19 6.82
C GLY A 385 23.90 10.81 7.13
N GLN A 386 22.85 10.34 6.45
CA GLN A 386 21.48 10.82 6.67
C GLN A 386 20.97 10.48 8.08
N ALA A 387 21.27 9.29 8.61
CA ALA A 387 20.84 8.86 9.95
C ALA A 387 21.34 9.78 11.08
N THR A 388 22.52 10.37 10.91
CA THR A 388 23.19 11.19 11.91
C THR A 388 23.12 12.70 11.63
N LEU A 389 22.40 13.10 10.58
CA LEU A 389 22.36 14.49 10.11
C LEU A 389 21.68 15.41 11.14
N GLY A 390 22.37 16.43 11.60
CA GLY A 390 21.84 17.48 12.45
C GLY A 390 20.95 18.47 11.68
N ASP A 391 19.97 19.10 12.35
CA ASP A 391 19.08 20.09 11.71
C ASP A 391 19.86 21.26 11.11
N ALA A 392 20.87 21.78 11.85
CA ALA A 392 21.71 22.89 11.39
C ALA A 392 22.58 22.50 10.17
N ASP A 393 23.00 21.24 10.09
CA ASP A 393 23.76 20.74 8.93
C ASP A 393 22.84 20.60 7.71
N PHE A 394 21.65 20.06 7.90
CA PHE A 394 20.63 19.98 6.85
C PHE A 394 20.32 21.38 6.30
N ASP A 395 20.01 22.34 7.18
CA ASP A 395 19.71 23.72 6.78
C ASP A 395 20.87 24.36 6.00
N ARG A 396 22.10 24.11 6.44
CA ARG A 396 23.31 24.65 5.76
C ARG A 396 23.42 24.13 4.33
N ARG A 397 23.12 22.84 4.10
CA ARG A 397 23.21 22.22 2.77
C ARG A 397 22.15 22.73 1.80
N LEU A 398 21.00 23.15 2.32
CA LEU A 398 19.90 23.65 1.51
C LEU A 398 19.75 25.18 1.50
N ARG A 399 20.81 25.93 1.88
CA ARG A 399 20.79 27.40 1.80
C ARG A 399 20.74 27.88 0.35
N ASP A 400 19.89 28.87 0.13
CA ASP A 400 19.85 29.68 -1.09
C ASP A 400 21.01 30.70 -1.15
N ASP A 401 21.03 31.53 -2.19
CA ASP A 401 22.05 32.56 -2.36
C ASP A 401 21.96 33.67 -1.27
N ASP A 402 20.80 33.81 -0.60
CA ASP A 402 20.60 34.70 0.54
C ASP A 402 21.01 34.08 1.89
N GLY A 403 21.48 32.84 1.89
CA GLY A 403 21.94 32.13 3.07
C GLY A 403 20.85 31.51 3.93
N ARG A 404 19.62 31.36 3.41
CA ARG A 404 18.44 30.81 4.10
C ARG A 404 18.05 29.45 3.52
N ASN A 405 17.53 28.56 4.35
CA ASN A 405 16.84 27.37 3.85
C ASN A 405 15.42 27.76 3.45
N PRO A 406 15.04 27.72 2.14
CA PRO A 406 13.75 28.21 1.68
C PRO A 406 12.63 27.16 1.76
N LEU A 407 12.92 25.92 2.19
CA LEU A 407 11.94 24.83 2.20
C LEU A 407 10.81 25.08 3.21
N PRO A 408 9.54 25.18 2.76
CA PRO A 408 8.44 25.58 3.63
C PRO A 408 8.02 24.56 4.67
N ALA A 409 8.34 23.26 4.44
CA ALA A 409 7.96 22.18 5.35
C ALA A 409 8.88 22.06 6.58
N GLY A 410 9.91 22.92 6.71
CA GLY A 410 10.75 23.11 7.90
C GLY A 410 11.23 21.80 8.52
N PRO A 411 10.86 21.51 9.80
CA PRO A 411 11.36 20.36 10.54
C PRO A 411 11.04 18.98 9.95
N LEU A 412 10.08 18.87 9.02
CA LEU A 412 9.73 17.60 8.38
C LEU A 412 10.87 17.09 7.50
N HIS A 413 11.65 17.97 6.88
CA HIS A 413 12.74 17.60 5.99
C HIS A 413 13.89 16.89 6.71
N PRO A 414 14.52 17.45 7.77
CA PRO A 414 15.57 16.74 8.48
C PRO A 414 15.06 15.49 9.21
N ALA A 415 13.80 15.47 9.68
CA ALA A 415 13.19 14.28 10.25
C ALA A 415 13.05 13.15 9.20
N CYS A 416 12.65 13.50 7.97
CA CYS A 416 12.57 12.58 6.83
C CYS A 416 13.96 12.03 6.48
N ALA A 417 15.00 12.87 6.40
CA ALA A 417 16.39 12.47 6.15
C ALA A 417 16.86 11.43 7.17
N ARG A 418 16.70 11.73 8.47
CA ARG A 418 17.08 10.80 9.54
C ARG A 418 16.24 9.51 9.52
N GLY A 419 14.96 9.60 9.19
CA GLY A 419 14.08 8.44 9.03
C GLY A 419 14.58 7.50 7.93
N TYR A 420 14.91 8.05 6.77
CA TYR A 420 15.53 7.32 5.66
C TYR A 420 16.80 6.59 6.10
N GLY A 421 17.75 7.32 6.67
CA GLY A 421 19.02 6.75 7.07
C GLY A 421 18.87 5.65 8.12
N ARG A 422 18.08 5.88 9.18
CA ARG A 422 17.88 4.90 10.26
C ARG A 422 17.22 3.61 9.77
N ASP A 423 16.19 3.72 8.93
CA ASP A 423 15.48 2.53 8.46
C ASP A 423 16.35 1.73 7.49
N MET A 424 17.08 2.38 6.58
CA MET A 424 18.03 1.70 5.71
C MET A 424 19.09 0.92 6.52
N LEU A 425 19.66 1.55 7.55
CA LEU A 425 20.64 0.90 8.43
C LEU A 425 20.03 -0.26 9.23
N ALA A 426 18.83 -0.09 9.77
CA ALA A 426 18.13 -1.12 10.53
C ALA A 426 17.75 -2.34 9.67
N LEU A 427 17.50 -2.13 8.37
CA LEU A 427 17.28 -3.19 7.39
C LEU A 427 18.61 -3.80 6.88
N GLY A 428 19.76 -3.23 7.22
CA GLY A 428 21.05 -3.64 6.69
C GLY A 428 21.21 -3.33 5.19
N LEU A 429 20.51 -2.30 4.69
CA LEU A 429 20.47 -1.97 3.28
C LEU A 429 21.26 -0.70 2.94
N THR A 430 21.87 -0.73 1.78
CA THR A 430 22.33 0.43 1.02
C THR A 430 21.47 0.57 -0.25
N PRO A 431 21.47 1.71 -0.95
CA PRO A 431 20.81 1.84 -2.24
C PRO A 431 21.17 0.72 -3.23
N ALA A 432 22.45 0.36 -3.30
CA ALA A 432 22.94 -0.70 -4.18
C ALA A 432 22.44 -2.10 -3.77
N SER A 433 22.50 -2.43 -2.48
CA SER A 433 22.03 -3.75 -1.98
C SER A 433 20.51 -3.88 -2.07
N LEU A 434 19.77 -2.78 -1.87
CA LEU A 434 18.31 -2.76 -2.07
C LEU A 434 17.93 -3.09 -3.53
N LEU A 435 18.66 -2.51 -4.50
CA LEU A 435 18.48 -2.82 -5.92
C LEU A 435 18.86 -4.27 -6.23
N ALA A 436 19.95 -4.78 -5.69
CA ALA A 436 20.37 -6.17 -5.86
C ALA A 436 19.32 -7.15 -5.30
N GLU A 437 18.71 -6.83 -4.16
CA GLU A 437 17.61 -7.61 -3.59
C GLU A 437 16.34 -7.57 -4.45
N ALA A 438 16.05 -6.42 -5.07
CA ALA A 438 14.96 -6.30 -6.01
C ALA A 438 15.20 -7.12 -7.28
N ASP A 439 16.39 -7.04 -7.86
CA ASP A 439 16.79 -7.77 -9.08
C ASP A 439 16.79 -9.31 -8.88
N ALA A 440 16.97 -9.79 -7.66
CA ALA A 440 16.89 -11.20 -7.32
C ALA A 440 15.46 -11.77 -7.31
N SER A 441 14.44 -10.91 -7.43
CA SER A 441 13.02 -11.29 -7.44
C SER A 441 12.50 -11.51 -8.86
N ASP A 442 11.53 -12.43 -9.01
CA ASP A 442 10.76 -12.60 -10.26
C ASP A 442 9.95 -11.33 -10.63
N ARG A 443 9.75 -10.42 -9.67
CA ARG A 443 9.05 -9.14 -9.83
C ARG A 443 9.89 -8.00 -9.23
N PRO A 444 10.94 -7.55 -9.92
CA PRO A 444 11.90 -6.60 -9.39
C PRO A 444 11.28 -5.27 -8.94
N LEU A 445 10.37 -4.69 -9.74
CA LEU A 445 9.71 -3.43 -9.38
C LEU A 445 8.81 -3.57 -8.16
N ALA A 446 7.98 -4.61 -8.10
CA ALA A 446 7.13 -4.86 -6.93
C ALA A 446 7.97 -5.07 -5.67
N ARG A 447 9.10 -5.80 -5.78
CA ARG A 447 10.04 -6.00 -4.68
C ARG A 447 10.70 -4.69 -4.24
N PHE A 448 11.19 -3.88 -5.18
CA PHE A 448 11.75 -2.56 -4.93
C PHE A 448 10.78 -1.66 -4.15
N LEU A 449 9.54 -1.55 -4.62
CA LEU A 449 8.51 -0.75 -3.95
C LEU A 449 8.19 -1.28 -2.54
N SER A 450 8.10 -2.61 -2.38
CA SER A 450 7.82 -3.20 -1.07
C SER A 450 8.95 -3.00 -0.05
N LEU A 451 10.19 -2.91 -0.48
CA LEU A 451 11.33 -2.56 0.36
C LEU A 451 11.24 -1.09 0.81
N LEU A 452 10.90 -0.19 -0.11
CA LEU A 452 10.72 1.23 0.20
C LEU A 452 9.53 1.51 1.13
N ASP A 453 8.49 0.65 1.14
CA ASP A 453 7.38 0.74 2.12
C ASP A 453 7.85 0.61 3.58
N CYS A 454 9.09 0.17 3.79
CA CYS A 454 9.69 0.02 5.11
C CYS A 454 10.72 1.13 5.43
N VAL A 455 10.96 2.04 4.49
CA VAL A 455 12.03 3.06 4.58
C VAL A 455 11.43 4.44 4.79
N GLY A 456 11.86 5.15 5.82
CA GLY A 456 11.45 6.52 6.12
C GLY A 456 11.67 7.46 4.94
N GLY A 457 10.77 8.41 4.78
CA GLY A 457 10.73 9.27 3.61
C GLY A 457 9.93 8.69 2.44
N TYR A 458 9.70 7.38 2.41
CA TYR A 458 8.89 6.66 1.42
C TYR A 458 7.67 5.98 2.05
N LYS A 459 7.86 5.29 3.17
CA LYS A 459 6.81 4.49 3.87
C LYS A 459 5.59 5.30 4.33
N GLU A 460 5.73 6.60 4.44
CA GLU A 460 4.67 7.51 4.90
C GLU A 460 3.58 7.73 3.84
N ASP A 461 3.83 7.35 2.60
CA ASP A 461 2.91 7.56 1.48
C ASP A 461 2.29 6.24 0.97
N PRO A 462 1.04 5.93 1.34
CA PRO A 462 0.34 4.75 0.83
C PRO A 462 0.20 4.71 -0.70
N TRP A 463 0.18 5.88 -1.35
CA TRP A 463 0.10 6.01 -2.80
C TRP A 463 1.45 5.98 -3.49
N ARG A 464 2.54 5.85 -2.73
CA ARG A 464 3.91 5.62 -3.21
C ARG A 464 4.42 6.67 -4.21
N LYS A 465 3.97 7.93 -4.14
CA LYS A 465 4.40 8.97 -5.10
C LYS A 465 5.92 9.04 -5.22
N LYS A 466 6.62 9.12 -4.09
CA LYS A 466 8.09 9.22 -4.08
C LYS A 466 8.77 7.91 -4.47
N SER A 467 8.25 6.78 -4.03
CA SER A 467 8.77 5.45 -4.42
C SER A 467 8.62 5.20 -5.91
N ALA A 468 7.46 5.57 -6.49
CA ALA A 468 7.19 5.49 -7.91
C ALA A 468 8.09 6.45 -8.73
N LEU A 469 8.27 7.69 -8.23
CA LEU A 469 9.20 8.63 -8.85
C LEU A 469 10.64 8.10 -8.85
N LEU A 470 11.10 7.54 -7.73
CA LEU A 470 12.44 6.94 -7.66
C LEU A 470 12.57 5.74 -8.61
N ALA A 471 11.55 4.87 -8.68
CA ALA A 471 11.54 3.77 -9.64
C ALA A 471 11.62 4.25 -11.09
N ALA A 472 10.86 5.30 -11.44
CA ALA A 472 10.93 5.92 -12.76
C ALA A 472 12.33 6.49 -13.05
N ILE A 473 12.91 7.24 -12.12
CA ILE A 473 14.28 7.78 -12.23
C ILE A 473 15.26 6.64 -12.52
N LEU A 474 15.31 5.63 -11.67
CA LEU A 474 16.32 4.57 -11.74
C LEU A 474 16.17 3.67 -12.97
N SER A 475 14.94 3.53 -13.49
CA SER A 475 14.70 2.74 -14.72
C SER A 475 14.91 3.52 -16.01
N GLN A 476 14.78 4.86 -15.99
CA GLN A 476 14.85 5.72 -17.18
C GLN A 476 16.26 6.30 -17.42
N ARG A 477 17.08 6.40 -16.37
CA ARG A 477 18.46 6.84 -16.51
C ARG A 477 19.28 5.95 -17.44
N PRO A 478 20.34 6.48 -18.08
CA PRO A 478 21.21 5.71 -18.99
C PRO A 478 21.76 4.43 -18.35
N GLU A 479 22.07 4.44 -17.05
CA GLU A 479 22.60 3.29 -16.31
C GLU A 479 21.56 2.18 -16.11
N ARG A 480 20.27 2.52 -16.11
CA ARG A 480 19.16 1.59 -15.90
C ARG A 480 19.36 0.74 -14.64
N PHE A 481 19.55 1.43 -13.50
CA PHE A 481 19.81 0.79 -12.21
C PHE A 481 18.70 -0.17 -11.78
N LEU A 482 17.43 0.16 -12.06
CA LEU A 482 16.29 -0.71 -11.83
C LEU A 482 15.77 -1.26 -13.16
N ARG A 483 15.73 -2.59 -13.28
CA ARG A 483 15.29 -3.29 -14.50
C ARG A 483 14.11 -4.19 -14.16
N PHE A 484 13.07 -4.10 -14.95
CA PHE A 484 11.88 -4.94 -14.84
C PHE A 484 11.31 -5.20 -16.23
N GLY A 485 10.57 -6.32 -16.34
CA GLY A 485 9.98 -6.73 -17.61
C GLY A 485 8.64 -6.07 -17.90
N ASP A 486 8.13 -6.31 -19.11
CA ASP A 486 6.84 -5.77 -19.59
C ASP A 486 5.61 -6.16 -18.74
N ALA A 487 5.76 -7.10 -17.82
CA ALA A 487 4.69 -7.53 -16.89
C ALA A 487 4.53 -6.57 -15.69
N GLU A 488 5.46 -5.66 -15.50
CA GLU A 488 5.44 -4.65 -14.44
C GLU A 488 5.51 -3.25 -15.05
N ASP A 489 4.87 -2.28 -14.42
CA ASP A 489 5.06 -0.86 -14.73
C ASP A 489 5.00 -0.03 -13.43
N VAL A 490 5.63 1.14 -13.47
CA VAL A 490 5.65 2.08 -12.35
C VAL A 490 4.21 2.50 -12.04
N PRO A 491 3.80 2.50 -10.76
CA PRO A 491 2.46 2.98 -10.39
C PRO A 491 2.31 4.49 -10.66
N PRO A 492 1.07 5.02 -10.71
CA PRO A 492 0.82 6.46 -10.90
C PRO A 492 1.58 7.34 -9.93
N ILE A 493 2.25 8.38 -10.46
CA ILE A 493 3.02 9.36 -9.69
C ILE A 493 2.11 10.57 -9.45
N VAL A 494 1.31 10.53 -8.36
CA VAL A 494 0.30 11.55 -8.10
C VAL A 494 0.79 12.53 -7.03
N ASP A 495 1.29 13.67 -7.50
CA ASP A 495 1.60 14.84 -6.69
C ASP A 495 0.52 15.94 -6.82
N TYR A 496 0.72 17.08 -6.19
CA TYR A 496 -0.24 18.20 -6.28
C TYR A 496 -0.35 18.79 -7.70
N HIS A 497 0.68 18.72 -8.55
CA HIS A 497 0.59 19.15 -9.95
C HIS A 497 -0.30 18.21 -10.76
N CYS A 498 -0.13 16.90 -10.57
CA CYS A 498 -0.95 15.88 -11.19
C CYS A 498 -2.42 16.00 -10.74
N GLN A 499 -2.68 16.17 -9.43
CA GLN A 499 -4.03 16.36 -8.89
C GLN A 499 -4.71 17.61 -9.51
N ARG A 500 -4.00 18.75 -9.57
CA ARG A 500 -4.52 19.97 -10.21
C ARG A 500 -4.87 19.73 -11.68
N SER A 501 -4.01 19.03 -12.40
CA SER A 501 -4.24 18.72 -13.81
C SER A 501 -5.45 17.83 -13.99
N CYS A 502 -5.61 16.76 -13.18
CA CYS A 502 -6.77 15.87 -13.21
C CYS A 502 -8.09 16.62 -12.96
N LEU A 503 -8.11 17.52 -11.97
CA LEU A 503 -9.27 18.36 -11.66
C LEU A 503 -9.60 19.33 -12.79
N ARG A 504 -8.62 20.03 -13.35
CA ARG A 504 -8.81 21.02 -14.43
C ARG A 504 -9.15 20.38 -15.77
N LEU A 505 -8.54 19.24 -16.08
CA LEU A 505 -8.90 18.42 -17.23
C LEU A 505 -10.32 17.86 -17.09
N GLY A 506 -10.79 17.67 -15.87
CA GLY A 506 -12.10 17.10 -15.55
C GLY A 506 -12.16 15.58 -15.62
N VAL A 507 -11.01 14.89 -15.66
CA VAL A 507 -10.96 13.42 -15.52
C VAL A 507 -11.40 12.97 -14.13
N VAL A 508 -11.23 13.87 -13.13
CA VAL A 508 -11.83 13.78 -11.80
C VAL A 508 -12.83 14.92 -11.64
N ALA A 509 -14.06 14.59 -11.32
CA ALA A 509 -15.15 15.52 -11.03
C ALA A 509 -15.42 15.53 -9.53
N VAL A 510 -15.43 16.73 -8.92
CA VAL A 510 -15.85 16.93 -7.53
C VAL A 510 -17.36 17.07 -7.51
N ALA A 511 -18.06 16.10 -6.91
CA ALA A 511 -19.52 16.07 -6.82
C ALA A 511 -20.05 16.81 -5.58
N ASP A 512 -19.23 16.92 -4.54
CA ASP A 512 -19.55 17.66 -3.33
C ASP A 512 -19.24 19.16 -3.53
N GLU A 513 -20.28 20.00 -3.43
CA GLU A 513 -20.16 21.45 -3.68
C GLU A 513 -19.32 22.17 -2.61
N ALA A 514 -19.34 21.70 -1.36
CA ALA A 514 -18.57 22.30 -0.28
C ALA A 514 -17.07 22.02 -0.52
N LEU A 515 -16.70 20.78 -0.86
CA LEU A 515 -15.34 20.42 -1.22
C LEU A 515 -14.87 21.19 -2.47
N ALA A 516 -15.70 21.30 -3.52
CA ALA A 516 -15.40 22.06 -4.73
C ALA A 516 -15.12 23.55 -4.43
N SER A 517 -15.91 24.16 -3.54
CA SER A 517 -15.76 25.56 -3.12
C SER A 517 -14.45 25.77 -2.36
N ARG A 518 -14.10 24.89 -1.44
CA ARG A 518 -12.85 24.94 -0.67
C ARG A 518 -11.62 24.78 -1.56
N LEU A 519 -11.67 23.83 -2.53
CA LEU A 519 -10.63 23.66 -3.54
C LEU A 519 -10.45 24.94 -4.37
N ALA A 520 -11.53 25.54 -4.83
CA ALA A 520 -11.47 26.79 -5.61
C ALA A 520 -10.94 27.98 -4.79
N ALA A 521 -11.25 28.01 -3.48
CA ALA A 521 -10.77 29.02 -2.54
C ALA A 521 -9.32 28.75 -2.08
N ARG A 522 -8.72 27.62 -2.46
CA ARG A 522 -7.36 27.19 -2.08
C ARG A 522 -7.19 27.05 -0.55
N GLU A 523 -8.24 26.65 0.14
CA GLU A 523 -8.21 26.45 1.58
C GLU A 523 -7.43 25.19 1.94
N VAL A 524 -6.78 25.22 3.10
CA VAL A 524 -6.17 24.01 3.68
C VAL A 524 -7.28 23.01 3.98
N LEU A 525 -7.10 21.79 3.50
CA LEU A 525 -8.06 20.70 3.61
C LEU A 525 -7.70 19.72 4.73
N SER A 526 -8.66 18.88 5.11
CA SER A 526 -8.40 17.72 5.96
C SER A 526 -7.69 16.60 5.18
N GLY A 527 -7.10 15.65 5.91
CA GLY A 527 -6.50 14.47 5.28
C GLY A 527 -7.53 13.65 4.49
N ASP A 528 -8.76 13.54 4.99
CA ASP A 528 -9.84 12.81 4.32
C ASP A 528 -10.29 13.47 3.00
N ASP A 529 -10.29 14.81 2.94
CA ASP A 529 -10.62 15.55 1.73
C ASP A 529 -9.52 15.40 0.66
N GLU A 530 -8.26 15.49 1.10
CA GLU A 530 -7.10 15.26 0.24
C GLU A 530 -7.08 13.84 -0.30
N GLU A 531 -7.29 12.86 0.58
CA GLU A 531 -7.30 11.44 0.25
C GLU A 531 -8.37 11.10 -0.79
N ALA A 532 -9.59 11.63 -0.65
CA ALA A 532 -10.68 11.40 -1.61
C ALA A 532 -10.28 11.88 -3.02
N VAL A 533 -9.72 13.09 -3.13
CA VAL A 533 -9.27 13.63 -4.42
C VAL A 533 -8.08 12.87 -4.96
N ARG A 534 -7.09 12.58 -4.12
CA ARG A 534 -5.86 11.91 -4.54
C ARG A 534 -6.10 10.47 -5.00
N ALA A 535 -6.94 9.73 -4.30
CA ALA A 535 -7.35 8.38 -4.70
C ALA A 535 -8.00 8.37 -6.09
N ALA A 536 -8.96 9.29 -6.33
CA ALA A 536 -9.60 9.42 -7.62
C ALA A 536 -8.62 9.84 -8.73
N CYS A 537 -7.66 10.72 -8.44
CA CYS A 537 -6.61 11.10 -9.38
C CYS A 537 -5.71 9.91 -9.71
N TRP A 538 -5.36 9.11 -8.72
CA TRP A 538 -4.54 7.91 -8.92
C TRP A 538 -5.25 6.91 -9.84
N GLU A 539 -6.53 6.62 -9.60
CA GLU A 539 -7.34 5.76 -10.47
C GLU A 539 -7.45 6.32 -11.89
N ALA A 540 -7.70 7.63 -12.03
CA ALA A 540 -7.81 8.28 -13.34
C ALA A 540 -6.49 8.18 -14.14
N VAL A 541 -5.34 8.41 -13.49
CA VAL A 541 -4.02 8.32 -14.14
C VAL A 541 -3.67 6.87 -14.49
N ALA A 542 -3.99 5.92 -13.62
CA ALA A 542 -3.83 4.49 -13.93
C ALA A 542 -4.63 4.07 -15.16
N GLU A 543 -5.88 4.55 -15.28
CA GLU A 543 -6.74 4.24 -16.42
C GLU A 543 -6.27 4.97 -17.71
N ILE A 544 -5.79 6.21 -17.59
CA ILE A 544 -5.16 6.96 -18.71
C ILE A 544 -3.94 6.21 -19.22
N HIS A 545 -3.07 5.74 -18.34
CA HIS A 545 -1.91 4.93 -18.67
C HIS A 545 -2.31 3.65 -19.40
N ARG A 546 -3.26 2.89 -18.85
CA ARG A 546 -3.75 1.64 -19.43
C ARG A 546 -4.32 1.82 -20.84
N LEU A 547 -5.11 2.88 -21.05
CA LEU A 547 -5.76 3.17 -22.33
C LEU A 547 -4.80 3.81 -23.35
N GLY A 548 -3.88 4.64 -22.88
CA GLY A 548 -2.93 5.37 -23.73
C GLY A 548 -1.75 4.52 -24.22
N GLY A 549 -1.46 3.41 -23.53
CA GLY A 549 -0.37 2.50 -23.91
C GLY A 549 1.04 3.12 -23.85
N ARG A 550 1.20 4.24 -23.14
CA ARG A 550 2.50 4.87 -22.89
C ARG A 550 3.03 4.43 -21.52
N PRO A 551 4.34 4.24 -21.33
CA PRO A 551 4.92 3.98 -20.01
C PRO A 551 4.52 5.04 -18.98
N MET A 552 4.33 4.66 -17.71
CA MET A 552 3.91 5.60 -16.67
C MET A 552 4.84 6.81 -16.55
N GLY A 553 6.15 6.65 -16.70
CA GLY A 553 7.08 7.77 -16.68
C GLY A 553 6.86 8.80 -17.79
N ALA A 554 6.34 8.38 -18.96
CA ALA A 554 5.95 9.30 -20.03
C ALA A 554 4.63 10.02 -19.71
N VAL A 555 3.68 9.31 -19.08
CA VAL A 555 2.41 9.91 -18.60
C VAL A 555 2.69 10.95 -17.53
N ASP A 556 3.52 10.61 -16.53
CA ASP A 556 3.93 11.54 -15.47
C ASP A 556 4.62 12.77 -16.03
N TRP A 557 5.59 12.58 -16.93
CA TRP A 557 6.32 13.69 -17.55
C TRP A 557 5.41 14.61 -18.36
N PHE A 558 4.40 14.07 -19.05
CA PHE A 558 3.38 14.87 -19.72
C PHE A 558 2.60 15.76 -18.74
N PHE A 559 2.13 15.21 -17.60
CA PHE A 559 1.45 15.99 -16.56
C PHE A 559 2.39 17.02 -15.92
N PHE A 560 3.62 16.66 -15.64
CA PHE A 560 4.60 17.54 -15.01
C PHE A 560 5.00 18.71 -15.92
N GLN A 561 5.24 18.51 -17.20
CA GLN A 561 5.53 19.57 -18.14
C GLN A 561 4.37 20.57 -18.30
N ASN A 562 3.14 20.08 -18.23
CA ASN A 562 1.96 20.95 -18.34
C ASN A 562 1.81 21.94 -17.19
N ARG A 563 2.59 21.81 -16.09
CA ARG A 563 2.62 22.80 -15.01
C ARG A 563 3.02 24.21 -15.46
N THR A 564 3.75 24.33 -16.57
CA THR A 564 4.16 25.62 -17.14
C THR A 564 3.06 26.27 -17.97
N ARG A 565 2.24 25.46 -18.67
CA ARG A 565 1.11 25.90 -19.51
C ARG A 565 -0.17 26.08 -18.69
N CYS A 566 -0.33 25.31 -17.62
CA CYS A 566 -1.45 25.37 -16.67
C CYS A 566 -0.96 25.66 -15.24
N PRO A 567 -0.40 26.87 -15.00
CA PRO A 567 0.27 27.20 -13.74
C PRO A 567 -0.71 27.34 -12.56
N GLU A 568 -0.15 27.40 -11.35
CA GLU A 568 -0.94 27.47 -10.12
C GLU A 568 -1.69 28.81 -10.00
N MET A 569 -0.96 29.91 -10.18
CA MET A 569 -1.38 31.24 -9.75
C MET A 569 -1.74 32.19 -10.89
N SER A 570 -1.46 31.84 -12.12
CA SER A 570 -1.74 32.68 -13.29
C SER A 570 -2.70 31.99 -14.26
N LYS A 571 -3.19 32.74 -15.24
CA LYS A 571 -4.11 32.22 -16.25
C LYS A 571 -3.43 31.16 -17.10
N PRO A 572 -4.05 29.98 -17.30
CA PRO A 572 -3.55 28.96 -18.19
C PRO A 572 -3.43 29.42 -19.65
N ASP A 573 -2.39 28.95 -20.34
CA ASP A 573 -2.25 29.06 -21.78
C ASP A 573 -2.85 27.81 -22.46
N CYS A 574 -4.19 27.80 -22.53
CA CYS A 574 -4.92 26.67 -23.09
C CYS A 574 -4.59 26.42 -24.57
N PRO A 575 -4.49 27.43 -25.44
CA PRO A 575 -4.15 27.19 -26.85
C PRO A 575 -2.79 26.52 -27.07
N ALA A 576 -1.83 26.72 -26.17
CA ALA A 576 -0.52 26.06 -26.23
C ALA A 576 -0.49 24.70 -25.53
N CYS A 577 -1.60 24.28 -24.89
CA CYS A 577 -1.67 23.03 -24.13
C CYS A 577 -2.06 21.85 -25.05
N PRO A 578 -1.26 20.78 -25.15
CA PRO A 578 -1.61 19.62 -25.98
C PRO A 578 -2.88 18.91 -25.48
N ALA A 579 -3.25 19.06 -24.21
CA ALA A 579 -4.47 18.49 -23.66
C ALA A 579 -5.73 19.34 -23.90
N ASP A 580 -5.62 20.52 -24.50
CA ASP A 580 -6.73 21.45 -24.71
C ASP A 580 -7.97 20.80 -25.38
N PRO A 581 -7.83 19.99 -26.45
CA PRO A 581 -8.99 19.36 -27.11
C PRO A 581 -9.78 18.39 -26.21
N ALA A 582 -9.15 17.86 -25.17
CA ALA A 582 -9.76 16.92 -24.24
C ALA A 582 -10.10 17.57 -22.89
N CYS A 583 -9.73 18.85 -22.68
CA CYS A 583 -9.83 19.53 -21.39
C CYS A 583 -11.26 20.04 -21.10
N ALA A 584 -11.70 19.94 -19.84
CA ALA A 584 -12.95 20.53 -19.36
C ALA A 584 -12.81 22.01 -18.96
N HIS A 585 -11.59 22.55 -18.99
CA HIS A 585 -11.26 23.93 -18.61
C HIS A 585 -11.78 24.34 -17.22
N ARG A 586 -11.77 23.41 -16.24
CA ARG A 586 -12.19 23.70 -14.85
C ARG A 586 -11.11 24.49 -14.12
N THR A 587 -10.68 25.61 -14.70
CA THR A 587 -9.53 26.42 -14.26
C THR A 587 -9.68 27.02 -12.86
N ARG A 588 -10.91 27.09 -12.33
CA ARG A 588 -11.18 27.49 -10.94
C ARG A 588 -10.67 26.47 -9.92
N LEU A 589 -10.68 25.17 -10.27
CA LEU A 589 -10.28 24.13 -9.35
C LEU A 589 -8.77 24.13 -9.14
N PHE A 590 -8.41 23.94 -7.89
CA PHE A 590 -7.04 23.89 -7.42
C PHE A 590 -6.76 22.52 -6.81
N GLN A 591 -5.49 22.12 -6.71
CA GLN A 591 -5.14 20.91 -5.98
C GLN A 591 -5.56 21.01 -4.52
N PRO A 592 -5.80 19.89 -3.83
CA PRO A 592 -5.92 19.89 -2.38
C PRO A 592 -4.71 20.57 -1.72
N VAL A 593 -4.97 21.51 -0.83
CA VAL A 593 -3.94 22.19 -0.04
C VAL A 593 -3.81 21.44 1.27
N PHE A 594 -2.80 20.58 1.36
CA PHE A 594 -2.59 19.71 2.52
C PHE A 594 -1.09 19.60 2.81
N ARG A 595 -0.68 19.87 4.05
CA ARG A 595 0.73 19.77 4.45
C ARG A 595 1.06 18.32 4.75
N THR A 596 1.86 17.70 3.90
CA THR A 596 2.26 16.29 3.99
C THR A 596 3.72 16.10 3.63
N ALA A 597 4.34 15.04 4.15
CA ALA A 597 5.64 14.56 3.70
C ALA A 597 5.52 13.57 2.52
N ALA A 598 4.32 13.28 2.02
CA ALA A 598 4.11 12.34 0.92
C ALA A 598 4.49 12.93 -0.45
N TYR A 599 4.23 14.27 -0.66
CA TYR A 599 4.50 14.95 -1.94
C TYR A 599 4.62 16.46 -1.84
#